data_fdd6b2d66196a75f2544d51bdf2b4660
#
_entry.id   fdd6b2d66196a75f2544d51bdf2b4660
#
_cell.length_a   1.000
_cell.length_b   1.000
_cell.length_c   1.000
_cell.angle_alpha   90.00
_cell.angle_beta   90.00
_cell.angle_gamma   90.00
#
_symmetry.space_group_name_H-M   'P 1'
#
loop_
_entity.id
_entity.type
_entity.pdbx_description
1 polymer ?
#
loop_
_entity_poly.entity_id
_entity_poly.type
_entity_poly.pdbx_seq_one_letter_code
_entity_poly.pdbx_strand_id
1 'polypeptide(L)'
;MDATRRSVSLGLSALSLLGLTGLTALREAVAQEEAAPPPPPQTGLRFSEPRPFSFEQLVAQAEAAAKEPYASPIIRFDDILDRIDPEVFADIRFRPDQALWADGSGPWPIRFHHPGRWFKRPVHINLVENGQAREILYEPWLFEFGEKASFVTGLPEDLGFAGFRVMNKQGGGDWLSFLGASYFRASGEHDQYGISARGVAIDIGLPTPEEFPAFREFWIERAAPDNDDLVICAFLDGPALAGAYRFMVRRPGAVVMDVEAKLFMRHGVQRLGIAPLTSMYWFSETNRHTATDWRPEIHDSDGLSIWTGAGERLWRPLNNPQAMTVSSFSDTDPKGFGLLQRDRQFASYEDDSLFYERRPSLWVEPLQPWGKGAVQLVEIPTNVEIHDNIAAYWVPEVKTEAGMRFDLGWRLYWQDGIPQDPAVARCIATRIGRGGFPGGADEGDVKRFVVDFEGPSLDPLRKGDDVQAVVATSRGEVRNAFTFQMVGSKRWRAIFELVVDGEEPVDLRLYLRLGDNALTETWLYQYHPFRFVAGPSGFGEE
;
A
#
# COMPACT_ATOMS: atom_id res chain seq x y z
N MET A 1 11.05 -7.84 -23.88
CA MET A 1 11.64 -7.39 -22.59
C MET A 1 10.57 -6.95 -21.57
N ASP A 2 9.28 -7.20 -21.83
CA ASP A 2 8.18 -6.68 -20.98
C ASP A 2 7.55 -7.67 -20.00
N ALA A 3 7.97 -8.94 -20.01
CA ALA A 3 7.31 -9.98 -19.21
C ALA A 3 7.67 -9.96 -17.71
N THR A 4 8.80 -9.39 -17.34
CA THR A 4 9.31 -9.44 -15.94
C THR A 4 8.78 -8.29 -15.06
N ARG A 5 8.32 -7.19 -15.64
CA ARG A 5 7.76 -6.04 -14.89
C ARG A 5 6.31 -6.25 -14.41
N ARG A 6 5.57 -7.14 -15.09
CA ARG A 6 4.13 -7.35 -14.79
C ARG A 6 3.85 -8.38 -13.70
N SER A 7 4.81 -9.24 -13.38
CA SER A 7 4.54 -10.42 -12.54
C SER A 7 4.60 -10.19 -11.02
N VAL A 8 5.20 -9.11 -10.54
CA VAL A 8 5.35 -8.87 -9.09
C VAL A 8 4.20 -8.04 -8.50
N SER A 9 3.64 -7.11 -9.28
CA SER A 9 2.45 -6.35 -8.85
C SER A 9 1.17 -7.20 -8.78
N LEU A 10 1.07 -8.27 -9.58
CA LEU A 10 -0.08 -9.19 -9.60
C LEU A 10 -0.24 -10.01 -8.30
N GLY A 11 0.84 -10.20 -7.54
CA GLY A 11 0.82 -11.11 -6.38
C GLY A 11 0.07 -10.59 -5.16
N LEU A 12 -0.04 -9.30 -4.96
CA LEU A 12 -0.62 -8.74 -3.74
C LEU A 12 -2.12 -8.45 -3.83
N SER A 13 -2.59 -8.04 -5.00
CA SER A 13 -4.02 -7.72 -5.20
C SER A 13 -4.92 -8.96 -5.26
N ALA A 14 -4.40 -10.12 -5.70
CA ALA A 14 -5.17 -11.36 -5.77
C ALA A 14 -5.57 -11.94 -4.39
N LEU A 15 -4.87 -11.54 -3.32
CA LEU A 15 -5.18 -11.98 -1.95
C LEU A 15 -6.38 -11.24 -1.32
N SER A 16 -6.79 -10.11 -1.86
CA SER A 16 -7.98 -9.39 -1.38
C SER A 16 -9.32 -10.01 -1.82
N LEU A 17 -9.32 -10.85 -2.85
CA LEU A 17 -10.53 -11.50 -3.41
C LEU A 17 -10.96 -12.78 -2.67
N LEU A 18 -10.21 -13.26 -1.68
CA LEU A 18 -10.37 -14.60 -1.12
C LEU A 18 -11.06 -14.66 0.25
N GLY A 19 -11.74 -13.59 0.65
CA GLY A 19 -12.41 -13.50 1.97
C GLY A 19 -13.82 -14.08 2.07
N LEU A 20 -14.49 -14.43 0.98
CA LEU A 20 -15.93 -14.71 1.01
C LEU A 20 -16.37 -15.84 0.06
N THR A 21 -16.13 -17.09 0.37
CA THR A 21 -17.00 -18.17 -0.08
C THR A 21 -16.96 -19.34 0.90
N GLY A 22 -17.90 -19.39 1.77
CA GLY A 22 -18.21 -20.56 2.57
C GLY A 22 -19.71 -20.75 2.60
N LEU A 23 -20.26 -21.64 1.76
CA LEU A 23 -21.50 -22.36 2.06
C LEU A 23 -21.74 -23.52 1.08
N THR A 24 -22.06 -24.65 1.70
CA THR A 24 -22.78 -25.85 1.24
C THR A 24 -22.02 -26.91 0.45
N ALA A 25 -21.73 -28.00 1.15
CA ALA A 25 -21.45 -29.31 0.57
C ALA A 25 -22.57 -30.30 0.89
N LEU A 26 -23.15 -30.91 -0.11
CA LEU A 26 -23.93 -32.15 -0.02
C LEU A 26 -23.02 -33.36 -0.24
N ARG A 27 -23.23 -34.38 0.61
CA ARG A 27 -22.55 -35.67 0.59
C ARG A 27 -23.09 -36.57 -0.51
N GLU A 28 -22.20 -37.30 -1.20
CA GLU A 28 -22.46 -38.62 -1.70
C GLU A 28 -21.24 -39.51 -1.46
N ALA A 29 -21.50 -40.75 -1.00
CA ALA A 29 -20.51 -41.72 -0.58
C ALA A 29 -20.23 -42.75 -1.70
N VAL A 30 -18.97 -43.05 -1.96
CA VAL A 30 -18.54 -44.27 -2.70
C VAL A 30 -17.31 -44.88 -2.06
N ALA A 31 -17.41 -46.14 -1.86
CA ALA A 31 -16.58 -47.27 -1.42
C ALA A 31 -15.06 -47.07 -1.14
N GLN A 32 -14.70 -47.71 -0.03
CA GLN A 32 -13.38 -47.84 0.59
C GLN A 32 -12.44 -48.76 -0.19
N GLU A 33 -11.22 -48.28 -0.36
CA GLU A 33 -10.03 -49.11 -0.49
C GLU A 33 -9.23 -48.95 0.82
N GLU A 34 -8.85 -50.02 1.44
CA GLU A 34 -8.28 -50.08 2.79
C GLU A 34 -6.85 -49.47 2.78
N ALA A 35 -6.74 -48.19 3.02
CA ALA A 35 -5.47 -47.51 3.19
C ALA A 35 -4.88 -47.83 4.57
N ALA A 36 -3.56 -48.02 4.62
CA ALA A 36 -2.80 -48.19 5.86
C ALA A 36 -3.20 -47.15 6.91
N PRO A 37 -3.23 -47.52 8.21
CA PRO A 37 -3.61 -46.57 9.25
C PRO A 37 -2.74 -45.32 9.16
N PRO A 38 -3.35 -44.12 9.20
CA PRO A 38 -2.59 -42.88 9.16
C PRO A 38 -1.58 -42.87 10.32
N PRO A 39 -0.36 -42.35 10.11
CA PRO A 39 0.57 -42.16 11.20
C PRO A 39 -0.10 -41.34 12.32
N PRO A 40 0.28 -41.56 13.60
CA PRO A 40 -0.31 -40.86 14.71
C PRO A 40 -0.23 -39.37 14.44
N PRO A 41 -1.28 -38.57 14.77
CA PRO A 41 -1.32 -37.16 14.47
C PRO A 41 -0.10 -36.50 15.10
N GLN A 42 0.76 -35.95 14.25
CA GLN A 42 1.82 -35.06 14.72
C GLN A 42 1.12 -33.82 15.27
N THR A 43 1.41 -33.45 16.51
CA THR A 43 0.78 -32.32 17.17
C THR A 43 1.83 -31.29 17.53
N GLY A 44 1.56 -30.02 17.19
CA GLY A 44 2.38 -28.88 17.54
C GLY A 44 3.48 -28.53 16.52
N LEU A 45 3.94 -27.30 16.59
CA LEU A 45 5.08 -26.81 15.80
C LEU A 45 6.38 -27.46 16.27
N ARG A 46 7.24 -27.81 15.30
CA ARG A 46 8.61 -28.21 15.59
C ARG A 46 9.55 -27.02 15.52
N PHE A 47 10.55 -27.02 16.39
CA PHE A 47 11.52 -25.95 16.51
C PHE A 47 12.94 -26.50 16.40
N SER A 48 13.85 -25.66 15.88
CA SER A 48 15.29 -25.91 15.94
C SER A 48 15.82 -25.82 17.37
N GLU A 49 17.08 -26.20 17.56
CA GLU A 49 17.82 -25.90 18.80
C GLU A 49 17.89 -24.39 19.02
N PRO A 50 17.78 -23.91 20.29
CA PRO A 50 17.84 -22.51 20.59
C PRO A 50 19.23 -21.91 20.31
N ARG A 51 19.25 -20.68 19.81
CA ARG A 51 20.46 -19.89 19.59
C ARG A 51 20.29 -18.47 20.14
N PRO A 52 21.33 -17.82 20.67
CA PRO A 52 21.22 -16.45 21.14
C PRO A 52 20.81 -15.52 20.01
N PHE A 53 19.93 -14.55 20.33
CA PHE A 53 19.48 -13.52 19.40
C PHE A 53 19.37 -12.16 20.09
N SER A 54 19.84 -11.12 19.43
CA SER A 54 19.55 -9.73 19.72
C SER A 54 19.47 -8.90 18.43
N PHE A 55 18.83 -7.74 18.49
CA PHE A 55 18.75 -6.83 17.34
C PHE A 55 20.14 -6.32 16.92
N GLU A 56 21.06 -6.11 17.87
CA GLU A 56 22.46 -5.70 17.59
C GLU A 56 23.20 -6.78 16.80
N GLN A 57 22.96 -8.06 17.11
CA GLN A 57 23.52 -9.16 16.31
C GLN A 57 22.97 -9.17 14.88
N LEU A 58 21.67 -8.90 14.72
CA LEU A 58 21.04 -8.76 13.39
C LEU A 58 21.62 -7.57 12.60
N VAL A 59 21.85 -6.44 13.26
CA VAL A 59 22.51 -5.27 12.64
C VAL A 59 23.91 -5.63 12.17
N ALA A 60 24.71 -6.33 13.00
CA ALA A 60 26.04 -6.79 12.63
C ALA A 60 26.00 -7.80 11.47
N GLN A 61 25.01 -8.70 11.45
CA GLN A 61 24.77 -9.63 10.33
C GLN A 61 24.50 -8.87 9.02
N ALA A 62 23.62 -7.88 9.05
CA ALA A 62 23.29 -7.07 7.88
C ALA A 62 24.51 -6.27 7.37
N GLU A 63 25.28 -5.68 8.29
CA GLU A 63 26.52 -4.99 7.93
C GLU A 63 27.55 -5.92 7.30
N ALA A 64 27.72 -7.13 7.83
CA ALA A 64 28.62 -8.13 7.26
C ALA A 64 28.15 -8.59 5.88
N ALA A 65 26.85 -8.87 5.73
CA ALA A 65 26.26 -9.27 4.45
C ALA A 65 26.44 -8.21 3.37
N ALA A 66 26.34 -6.92 3.71
CA ALA A 66 26.55 -5.83 2.76
C ALA A 66 28.00 -5.70 2.25
N LYS A 67 28.98 -6.26 2.95
CA LYS A 67 30.38 -6.29 2.52
C LYS A 67 30.69 -7.41 1.53
N GLU A 68 29.78 -8.39 1.43
CA GLU A 68 29.90 -9.52 0.52
C GLU A 68 29.03 -9.32 -0.72
N PRO A 69 29.42 -9.88 -1.89
CA PRO A 69 28.56 -9.89 -3.07
C PRO A 69 27.21 -10.55 -2.77
N TYR A 70 26.14 -9.97 -3.29
CA TYR A 70 24.80 -10.57 -3.16
C TYR A 70 24.72 -11.93 -3.85
N ALA A 71 24.29 -12.93 -3.12
CA ALA A 71 23.98 -14.25 -3.64
C ALA A 71 22.46 -14.44 -3.72
N SER A 72 21.92 -14.50 -4.94
CA SER A 72 20.50 -14.78 -5.12
C SER A 72 20.17 -16.17 -4.59
N PRO A 73 19.16 -16.30 -3.72
CA PRO A 73 18.75 -17.61 -3.22
C PRO A 73 18.30 -18.54 -4.35
N ILE A 74 18.70 -19.80 -4.23
CA ILE A 74 18.28 -20.85 -5.17
C ILE A 74 16.79 -21.11 -4.95
N ILE A 75 16.02 -21.03 -6.03
CA ILE A 75 14.62 -21.48 -6.02
C ILE A 75 14.63 -23.01 -6.16
N ARG A 76 14.07 -23.68 -5.15
CA ARG A 76 13.91 -25.12 -5.15
C ARG A 76 12.49 -25.47 -5.55
N PHE A 77 12.30 -26.61 -6.21
CA PHE A 77 10.98 -27.12 -6.59
C PHE A 77 10.15 -26.19 -7.49
N ASP A 78 10.84 -25.50 -8.39
CA ASP A 78 10.26 -24.49 -9.28
C ASP A 78 9.06 -25.05 -10.07
N ASP A 79 9.19 -26.29 -10.58
CA ASP A 79 8.15 -26.99 -11.36
C ASP A 79 6.83 -27.17 -10.60
N ILE A 80 6.91 -27.48 -9.29
CA ILE A 80 5.73 -27.66 -8.44
C ILE A 80 5.16 -26.28 -8.07
N LEU A 81 6.03 -25.36 -7.66
CA LEU A 81 5.62 -24.02 -7.24
C LEU A 81 4.97 -23.21 -8.37
N ASP A 82 5.41 -23.41 -9.63
CA ASP A 82 4.80 -22.77 -10.79
C ASP A 82 3.35 -23.20 -11.03
N ARG A 83 2.97 -24.38 -10.58
CA ARG A 83 1.61 -24.89 -10.69
C ARG A 83 0.69 -24.40 -9.57
N ILE A 84 1.25 -23.87 -8.48
CA ILE A 84 0.49 -23.26 -7.38
C ILE A 84 0.17 -21.82 -7.77
N ASP A 85 -0.81 -21.66 -8.66
CA ASP A 85 -1.34 -20.36 -9.06
C ASP A 85 -2.26 -19.77 -7.97
N PRO A 86 -2.87 -18.59 -8.14
CA PRO A 86 -3.70 -17.96 -7.11
C PRO A 86 -4.88 -18.82 -6.65
N GLU A 87 -5.52 -19.55 -7.55
CA GLU A 87 -6.67 -20.40 -7.19
C GLU A 87 -6.25 -21.60 -6.35
N VAL A 88 -5.14 -22.23 -6.74
CA VAL A 88 -4.54 -23.35 -5.99
C VAL A 88 -3.99 -22.85 -4.64
N PHE A 89 -3.33 -21.69 -4.64
CA PHE A 89 -2.79 -21.08 -3.42
C PHE A 89 -3.88 -20.81 -2.39
N ALA A 90 -5.05 -20.36 -2.82
CA ALA A 90 -6.22 -20.13 -1.98
C ALA A 90 -6.79 -21.42 -1.35
N ASP A 91 -6.57 -22.54 -2.01
CA ASP A 91 -7.02 -23.86 -1.56
C ASP A 91 -6.01 -24.58 -0.65
N ILE A 92 -4.86 -23.95 -0.38
CA ILE A 92 -3.87 -24.39 0.61
C ILE A 92 -4.07 -23.60 1.89
N ARG A 93 -4.47 -24.26 2.96
CA ARG A 93 -4.83 -23.62 4.24
C ARG A 93 -3.94 -24.09 5.36
N PHE A 94 -3.33 -23.17 6.10
CA PHE A 94 -2.63 -23.51 7.33
C PHE A 94 -3.62 -23.96 8.41
N ARG A 95 -3.33 -25.08 9.10
CA ARG A 95 -4.20 -25.62 10.16
C ARG A 95 -4.31 -24.64 11.34
N PRO A 96 -5.52 -24.17 11.69
CA PRO A 96 -5.70 -23.14 12.72
C PRO A 96 -5.20 -23.54 14.11
N ASP A 97 -5.35 -24.81 14.46
CA ASP A 97 -4.95 -25.38 15.73
C ASP A 97 -3.42 -25.55 15.87
N GLN A 98 -2.68 -25.43 14.77
CA GLN A 98 -1.22 -25.48 14.71
C GLN A 98 -0.59 -24.08 14.64
N ALA A 99 -1.37 -23.00 14.72
CA ALA A 99 -0.82 -21.64 14.74
C ALA A 99 0.13 -21.44 15.92
N LEU A 100 1.18 -20.68 15.73
CA LEU A 100 1.99 -20.22 16.86
C LEU A 100 1.07 -19.48 17.82
N TRP A 101 1.11 -19.84 19.11
CA TRP A 101 0.24 -19.31 20.16
C TRP A 101 -1.27 -19.58 19.95
N ALA A 102 -1.61 -20.67 19.28
CA ALA A 102 -3.01 -21.11 19.15
C ALA A 102 -3.68 -21.38 20.51
N ASP A 103 -2.89 -21.72 21.51
CA ASP A 103 -3.30 -21.98 22.89
C ASP A 103 -3.52 -20.72 23.75
N GLY A 104 -3.29 -19.53 23.17
CA GLY A 104 -3.39 -18.25 23.88
C GLY A 104 -2.17 -17.90 24.74
N SER A 105 -1.06 -18.65 24.65
CA SER A 105 0.18 -18.36 25.38
C SER A 105 0.88 -17.07 24.91
N GLY A 106 0.57 -16.58 23.70
CA GLY A 106 1.10 -15.36 23.13
C GLY A 106 0.05 -14.29 22.83
N PRO A 107 0.46 -13.13 22.29
CA PRO A 107 -0.43 -12.00 22.08
C PRO A 107 -1.48 -12.25 20.99
N TRP A 108 -1.10 -12.93 19.90
CA TRP A 108 -1.97 -13.20 18.75
C TRP A 108 -1.59 -14.53 18.10
N PRO A 109 -2.54 -15.33 17.61
CA PRO A 109 -2.21 -16.52 16.83
C PRO A 109 -1.52 -16.13 15.52
N ILE A 110 -0.43 -16.83 15.15
CA ILE A 110 0.30 -16.60 13.91
C ILE A 110 0.24 -17.85 13.04
N ARG A 111 -0.17 -17.68 11.78
CA ARG A 111 -0.20 -18.72 10.75
C ARG A 111 0.83 -18.41 9.68
N PHE A 112 1.29 -19.44 8.98
CA PHE A 112 2.33 -19.30 7.96
C PHE A 112 1.76 -19.45 6.57
N HIS A 113 2.37 -18.77 5.59
CA HIS A 113 2.02 -18.87 4.19
C HIS A 113 2.82 -20.00 3.53
N HIS A 114 2.13 -20.80 2.72
CA HIS A 114 2.78 -21.81 1.88
C HIS A 114 3.48 -21.09 0.69
N PRO A 115 4.64 -21.61 0.20
CA PRO A 115 5.21 -21.13 -1.06
C PRO A 115 4.28 -21.40 -2.26
N GLY A 116 4.41 -20.60 -3.31
CA GLY A 116 3.64 -20.76 -4.55
C GLY A 116 4.25 -19.98 -5.69
N ARG A 117 3.60 -19.96 -6.87
CA ARG A 117 4.09 -19.38 -8.12
C ARG A 117 4.76 -18.02 -7.96
N TRP A 118 4.16 -17.14 -7.16
CA TRP A 118 4.66 -15.77 -6.98
C TRP A 118 5.54 -15.60 -5.74
N PHE A 119 5.56 -16.60 -4.85
CA PHE A 119 6.26 -16.59 -3.57
C PHE A 119 7.13 -17.83 -3.44
N LYS A 120 8.05 -18.03 -4.40
CA LYS A 120 8.88 -19.24 -4.52
C LYS A 120 10.04 -19.30 -3.53
N ARG A 121 10.46 -18.13 -3.02
CA ARG A 121 11.61 -18.02 -2.13
C ARG A 121 11.16 -18.16 -0.68
N PRO A 122 11.60 -19.21 0.02
CA PRO A 122 11.24 -19.36 1.43
C PRO A 122 11.93 -18.31 2.30
N VAL A 123 11.29 -18.05 3.43
CA VAL A 123 11.83 -17.24 4.52
C VAL A 123 11.99 -18.08 5.77
N HIS A 124 13.02 -17.82 6.57
CA HIS A 124 13.19 -18.42 7.89
C HIS A 124 12.39 -17.64 8.92
N ILE A 125 11.66 -18.32 9.80
CA ILE A 125 10.85 -17.67 10.83
C ILE A 125 11.21 -18.25 12.19
N ASN A 126 11.62 -17.38 13.10
CA ASN A 126 12.08 -17.74 14.44
C ASN A 126 11.12 -17.19 15.50
N LEU A 127 10.83 -17.99 16.51
CA LEU A 127 10.26 -17.53 17.76
C LEU A 127 11.39 -17.13 18.70
N VAL A 128 11.30 -15.94 19.31
CA VAL A 128 12.26 -15.46 20.31
C VAL A 128 11.63 -15.46 21.69
N GLU A 129 12.28 -16.13 22.63
CA GLU A 129 11.91 -16.17 24.03
C GLU A 129 13.16 -16.02 24.90
N ASN A 130 13.15 -15.07 25.81
CA ASN A 130 14.29 -14.80 26.72
C ASN A 130 15.64 -14.62 25.99
N GLY A 131 15.64 -13.93 24.86
CA GLY A 131 16.85 -13.70 24.06
C GLY A 131 17.38 -14.94 23.32
N GLN A 132 16.59 -16.01 23.24
CA GLN A 132 16.89 -17.22 22.49
C GLN A 132 15.92 -17.37 21.32
N ALA A 133 16.46 -17.50 20.11
CA ALA A 133 15.70 -17.76 18.89
C ALA A 133 15.66 -19.25 18.58
N ARG A 134 14.49 -19.74 18.20
CA ARG A 134 14.29 -21.09 17.66
C ARG A 134 13.55 -21.00 16.35
N GLU A 135 14.12 -21.55 15.29
CA GLU A 135 13.46 -21.56 13.99
C GLU A 135 12.24 -22.50 14.02
N ILE A 136 11.14 -22.02 13.47
CA ILE A 136 9.92 -22.81 13.26
C ILE A 136 10.11 -23.62 11.99
N LEU A 137 10.15 -24.94 12.11
CA LEU A 137 10.41 -25.86 11.00
C LEU A 137 9.15 -26.07 10.17
N TYR A 138 9.31 -25.96 8.84
CA TYR A 138 8.22 -26.26 7.92
C TYR A 138 7.96 -27.77 7.92
N GLU A 139 6.69 -28.14 7.88
CA GLU A 139 6.23 -29.49 7.63
C GLU A 139 4.96 -29.46 6.77
N PRO A 140 4.84 -30.30 5.72
CA PRO A 140 3.68 -30.29 4.83
C PRO A 140 2.35 -30.51 5.54
N TRP A 141 2.30 -31.31 6.60
CA TRP A 141 1.09 -31.63 7.36
C TRP A 141 0.51 -30.42 8.15
N LEU A 142 1.28 -29.33 8.32
CA LEU A 142 0.79 -28.07 8.87
C LEU A 142 -0.26 -27.42 7.97
N PHE A 143 -0.38 -27.89 6.72
CA PHE A 143 -1.31 -27.37 5.74
C PHE A 143 -2.37 -28.40 5.37
N GLU A 144 -3.55 -27.91 5.04
CA GLU A 144 -4.62 -28.64 4.39
C GLU A 144 -4.61 -28.28 2.91
N PHE A 145 -4.51 -29.30 2.05
CA PHE A 145 -4.53 -29.15 0.62
C PHE A 145 -5.93 -29.54 0.12
N GLY A 146 -6.67 -28.58 -0.40
CA GLY A 146 -7.99 -28.85 -0.96
C GLY A 146 -7.93 -29.55 -2.32
N GLU A 147 -9.08 -29.65 -2.98
CA GLU A 147 -9.19 -30.41 -4.23
C GLU A 147 -8.29 -29.86 -5.35
N LYS A 148 -8.24 -28.54 -5.51
CA LYS A 148 -7.40 -27.86 -6.51
C LYS A 148 -5.90 -28.05 -6.24
N ALA A 149 -5.53 -28.20 -4.98
CA ALA A 149 -4.16 -28.39 -4.52
C ALA A 149 -3.78 -29.88 -4.36
N SER A 150 -4.64 -30.83 -4.70
CA SER A 150 -4.45 -32.27 -4.48
C SER A 150 -3.21 -32.86 -5.18
N PHE A 151 -2.71 -32.21 -6.23
CA PHE A 151 -1.48 -32.60 -6.92
C PHE A 151 -0.20 -32.22 -6.14
N VAL A 152 -0.33 -31.37 -5.11
CA VAL A 152 0.79 -30.89 -4.28
C VAL A 152 1.08 -31.97 -3.22
N THR A 153 1.59 -33.10 -3.66
CA THR A 153 1.95 -34.22 -2.81
C THR A 153 3.44 -34.48 -2.84
N GLY A 154 3.98 -35.09 -1.77
CA GLY A 154 5.40 -35.42 -1.71
C GLY A 154 6.31 -34.21 -1.60
N LEU A 155 5.81 -33.08 -1.07
CA LEU A 155 6.63 -31.92 -0.77
C LEU A 155 7.70 -32.27 0.27
N PRO A 156 8.92 -31.74 0.12
CA PRO A 156 9.98 -31.96 1.09
C PRO A 156 9.68 -31.25 2.40
N GLU A 157 10.14 -31.83 3.51
CA GLU A 157 10.00 -31.25 4.85
C GLU A 157 10.81 -29.96 5.05
N ASP A 158 11.68 -29.60 4.12
CA ASP A 158 12.52 -28.41 4.15
C ASP A 158 12.14 -27.38 3.08
N LEU A 159 10.89 -27.40 2.58
CA LEU A 159 10.41 -26.42 1.60
C LEU A 159 10.44 -24.98 2.15
N GLY A 160 10.14 -24.80 3.44
CA GLY A 160 10.06 -23.51 4.11
C GLY A 160 8.70 -22.82 3.94
N PHE A 161 8.57 -21.64 4.55
CA PHE A 161 7.38 -20.79 4.48
C PHE A 161 7.62 -19.60 3.56
N ALA A 162 6.58 -19.10 2.90
CA ALA A 162 6.68 -17.87 2.08
C ALA A 162 6.54 -16.58 2.90
N GLY A 163 6.09 -16.68 4.14
CA GLY A 163 5.80 -15.57 5.03
C GLY A 163 4.84 -15.98 6.14
N PHE A 164 4.26 -15.01 6.81
CA PHE A 164 3.33 -15.25 7.92
C PHE A 164 2.24 -14.19 8.00
N ARG A 165 1.19 -14.51 8.75
CA ARG A 165 0.06 -13.63 9.05
C ARG A 165 -0.37 -13.74 10.50
N VAL A 166 -0.73 -12.60 11.09
CA VAL A 166 -1.21 -12.49 12.47
C VAL A 166 -2.73 -12.48 12.44
N MET A 167 -3.34 -13.40 13.19
CA MET A 167 -4.77 -13.65 13.17
C MET A 167 -5.50 -12.89 14.26
N ASN A 168 -6.77 -12.57 14.05
CA ASN A 168 -7.66 -12.10 15.11
C ASN A 168 -7.86 -13.18 16.19
N LYS A 169 -7.86 -12.80 17.47
CA LYS A 169 -8.02 -13.72 18.62
C LYS A 169 -9.37 -14.43 18.64
N GLN A 170 -10.40 -13.75 18.18
CA GLN A 170 -11.78 -14.25 18.24
C GLN A 170 -12.17 -15.08 17.01
N GLY A 171 -11.19 -15.46 16.17
CA GLY A 171 -11.45 -16.04 14.87
C GLY A 171 -11.68 -14.96 13.80
N GLY A 172 -11.96 -15.37 12.56
CA GLY A 172 -12.06 -14.47 11.43
C GLY A 172 -10.72 -14.35 10.67
N GLY A 173 -10.50 -13.23 9.99
CA GLY A 173 -9.34 -12.98 9.16
C GLY A 173 -8.06 -12.66 9.92
N ASP A 174 -7.01 -12.48 9.17
CA ASP A 174 -5.75 -11.90 9.62
C ASP A 174 -5.83 -10.37 9.58
N TRP A 175 -5.01 -9.73 10.38
CA TRP A 175 -4.93 -8.27 10.43
C TRP A 175 -3.54 -7.71 10.11
N LEU A 176 -2.52 -8.58 10.03
CA LEU A 176 -1.17 -8.22 9.61
C LEU A 176 -0.60 -9.38 8.80
N SER A 177 0.07 -9.08 7.70
CA SER A 177 0.69 -10.09 6.84
C SER A 177 2.03 -9.59 6.29
N PHE A 178 3.05 -10.46 6.33
CA PHE A 178 4.33 -10.32 5.65
C PHE A 178 4.40 -11.41 4.59
N LEU A 179 4.42 -11.02 3.31
CA LEU A 179 4.43 -11.97 2.18
C LEU A 179 5.01 -11.31 0.93
N GLY A 180 6.04 -11.94 0.37
CA GLY A 180 6.66 -11.55 -0.89
C GLY A 180 7.64 -10.37 -0.78
N ALA A 181 8.85 -10.53 -1.29
CA ALA A 181 9.92 -9.55 -1.22
C ALA A 181 10.01 -8.89 0.17
N SER A 182 9.85 -7.56 0.25
CA SER A 182 9.81 -6.84 1.53
C SER A 182 8.44 -6.22 1.83
N TYR A 183 7.36 -6.77 1.23
CA TYR A 183 6.01 -6.27 1.44
C TYR A 183 5.43 -6.72 2.77
N PHE A 184 4.69 -5.81 3.39
CA PHE A 184 3.84 -6.09 4.53
C PHE A 184 2.62 -5.16 4.50
N ARG A 185 1.52 -5.62 5.08
CA ARG A 185 0.28 -4.87 5.13
C ARG A 185 -0.50 -5.18 6.40
N ALA A 186 -1.26 -4.21 6.86
CA ALA A 186 -2.19 -4.41 7.95
C ALA A 186 -3.61 -4.00 7.53
N SER A 187 -4.59 -4.66 8.13
CA SER A 187 -5.98 -4.20 8.03
C SER A 187 -6.15 -2.94 8.85
N GLY A 188 -7.08 -2.08 8.43
CA GLY A 188 -7.47 -0.93 9.22
C GLY A 188 -8.43 -1.27 10.35
N GLU A 189 -9.16 -0.27 10.81
CA GLU A 189 -10.15 -0.39 11.87
C GLU A 189 -11.35 -1.28 11.50
N HIS A 190 -11.58 -1.46 10.19
CA HIS A 190 -12.71 -2.24 9.64
C HIS A 190 -12.32 -3.64 9.14
N ASP A 191 -11.18 -4.17 9.55
CA ASP A 191 -10.66 -5.48 9.12
C ASP A 191 -10.57 -5.64 7.59
N GLN A 192 -10.34 -4.55 6.86
CA GLN A 192 -10.12 -4.53 5.43
C GLN A 192 -8.68 -4.17 5.09
N TYR A 193 -8.11 -4.86 4.10
CA TYR A 193 -6.82 -4.53 3.52
C TYR A 193 -6.99 -3.55 2.35
N GLY A 194 -5.98 -2.76 2.11
CA GLY A 194 -5.84 -1.87 0.98
C GLY A 194 -4.35 -1.63 0.74
N ILE A 195 -3.85 -0.50 1.20
CA ILE A 195 -2.49 -0.05 0.99
C ILE A 195 -1.47 -0.94 1.70
N SER A 196 -0.43 -1.35 0.98
CA SER A 196 0.73 -2.07 1.51
C SER A 196 1.90 -1.14 1.80
N ALA A 197 2.76 -1.54 2.74
CA ALA A 197 4.09 -0.96 2.93
C ALA A 197 5.17 -1.92 2.44
N ARG A 198 6.37 -1.38 2.20
CA ARG A 198 7.56 -2.15 1.81
C ARG A 198 8.73 -1.80 2.73
N GLY A 199 9.69 -2.70 2.87
CA GLY A 199 10.92 -2.39 3.60
C GLY A 199 11.66 -1.22 2.94
N VAL A 200 11.96 -1.35 1.67
CA VAL A 200 12.69 -0.35 0.87
C VAL A 200 12.25 -0.41 -0.59
N ALA A 201 12.40 0.69 -1.31
CA ALA A 201 12.20 0.76 -2.75
C ALA A 201 13.53 1.17 -3.43
N ILE A 202 13.90 0.47 -4.49
CA ILE A 202 15.13 0.73 -5.24
C ILE A 202 14.79 0.96 -6.71
N ASP A 203 15.11 2.15 -7.20
CA ASP A 203 15.01 2.54 -8.60
C ASP A 203 13.60 2.42 -9.22
N ILE A 204 12.54 2.57 -8.41
CA ILE A 204 11.15 2.62 -8.90
C ILE A 204 10.98 3.81 -9.85
N GLY A 205 10.26 3.58 -10.94
CA GLY A 205 9.89 4.64 -11.88
C GLY A 205 11.06 5.16 -12.72
N LEU A 206 12.12 4.38 -12.84
CA LEU A 206 13.24 4.64 -13.74
C LEU A 206 13.13 3.80 -15.03
N PRO A 207 13.82 4.19 -16.12
CA PRO A 207 13.92 3.35 -17.32
C PRO A 207 14.64 2.02 -17.06
N THR A 208 15.48 1.96 -16.02
CA THR A 208 16.15 0.75 -15.55
C THR A 208 15.22 -0.16 -14.75
N PRO A 209 15.44 -1.48 -14.72
CA PRO A 209 14.64 -2.38 -13.90
C PRO A 209 14.67 -1.99 -12.41
N GLU A 210 13.51 -2.03 -11.77
CA GLU A 210 13.37 -1.92 -10.33
C GLU A 210 14.02 -3.12 -9.62
N GLU A 211 14.67 -2.88 -8.49
CA GLU A 211 15.19 -3.92 -7.62
C GLU A 211 14.23 -4.18 -6.45
N PHE A 212 14.06 -5.45 -6.08
CA PHE A 212 13.19 -5.89 -4.98
C PHE A 212 14.01 -6.60 -3.90
N PRO A 213 14.65 -5.87 -2.96
CA PRO A 213 15.23 -6.47 -1.78
C PRO A 213 14.17 -7.24 -1.00
N ALA A 214 14.52 -8.37 -0.42
CA ALA A 214 13.57 -9.27 0.21
C ALA A 214 13.91 -9.52 1.68
N PHE A 215 12.89 -9.61 2.52
CA PHE A 215 13.05 -10.18 3.85
C PHE A 215 13.35 -11.67 3.71
N ARG A 216 14.44 -12.10 4.35
CA ARG A 216 14.97 -13.46 4.26
C ARG A 216 14.75 -14.26 5.52
N GLU A 217 14.74 -13.58 6.66
CA GLU A 217 14.59 -14.20 7.96
C GLU A 217 13.84 -13.24 8.90
N PHE A 218 12.97 -13.80 9.74
CA PHE A 218 12.19 -13.08 10.72
C PHE A 218 12.41 -13.65 12.12
N TRP A 219 12.32 -12.79 13.11
CA TRP A 219 12.31 -13.11 14.55
C TRP A 219 11.09 -12.46 15.18
N ILE A 220 10.22 -13.30 15.73
CA ILE A 220 8.95 -12.87 16.31
C ILE A 220 9.04 -13.03 17.82
N GLU A 221 8.76 -11.96 18.53
CA GLU A 221 8.82 -11.89 19.97
C GLU A 221 7.57 -11.18 20.52
N ARG A 222 7.10 -11.60 21.68
CA ARG A 222 6.13 -10.86 22.47
C ARG A 222 6.81 -9.66 23.12
N ALA A 223 6.28 -8.44 22.94
CA ALA A 223 6.91 -7.22 23.44
C ALA A 223 6.97 -7.18 24.98
N ALA A 224 5.87 -7.57 25.65
CA ALA A 224 5.80 -7.69 27.09
C ALA A 224 4.73 -8.72 27.52
N PRO A 225 4.87 -9.34 28.71
CA PRO A 225 3.93 -10.36 29.16
C PRO A 225 2.49 -9.88 29.38
N ASP A 226 2.31 -8.59 29.63
CA ASP A 226 1.06 -7.95 30.05
C ASP A 226 0.34 -7.17 28.96
N ASN A 227 0.87 -7.17 27.72
CA ASN A 227 0.24 -6.52 26.58
C ASN A 227 0.21 -7.41 25.34
N ASP A 228 -0.49 -6.95 24.31
CA ASP A 228 -0.67 -7.64 23.03
C ASP A 228 0.26 -7.14 21.93
N ASP A 229 1.28 -6.36 22.27
CA ASP A 229 2.23 -5.82 21.31
C ASP A 229 3.18 -6.91 20.80
N LEU A 230 3.54 -6.82 19.53
CA LEU A 230 4.49 -7.71 18.86
C LEU A 230 5.78 -6.97 18.53
N VAL A 231 6.90 -7.61 18.76
CA VAL A 231 8.19 -7.24 18.15
C VAL A 231 8.48 -8.21 17.03
N ILE A 232 8.73 -7.68 15.85
CA ILE A 232 9.14 -8.47 14.69
C ILE A 232 10.46 -7.88 14.20
N CYS A 233 11.54 -8.66 14.26
CA CYS A 233 12.79 -8.29 13.60
C CYS A 233 12.88 -9.01 12.25
N ALA A 234 13.53 -8.38 11.26
CA ALA A 234 13.69 -8.96 9.94
C ALA A 234 15.07 -8.64 9.33
N PHE A 235 15.68 -9.63 8.71
CA PHE A 235 16.85 -9.48 7.86
C PHE A 235 16.40 -9.23 6.42
N LEU A 236 16.76 -8.08 5.87
CA LEU A 236 16.53 -7.73 4.47
C LEU A 236 17.81 -7.93 3.66
N ASP A 237 17.69 -8.50 2.46
CA ASP A 237 18.82 -8.69 1.56
C ASP A 237 18.43 -8.47 0.10
N GLY A 238 19.32 -7.81 -0.66
CA GLY A 238 19.16 -7.53 -2.08
C GLY A 238 20.50 -7.14 -2.75
N PRO A 239 20.56 -7.04 -4.07
CA PRO A 239 21.76 -6.67 -4.80
C PRO A 239 22.40 -5.37 -4.33
N ALA A 240 21.60 -4.31 -4.12
CA ALA A 240 22.09 -2.98 -3.77
C ALA A 240 22.42 -2.78 -2.29
N LEU A 241 21.75 -3.52 -1.40
CA LEU A 241 21.90 -3.31 0.05
C LEU A 241 21.48 -4.54 0.86
N ALA A 242 21.93 -4.57 2.13
CA ALA A 242 21.37 -5.41 3.18
C ALA A 242 20.84 -4.53 4.32
N GLY A 243 19.91 -5.05 5.13
CA GLY A 243 19.30 -4.29 6.20
C GLY A 243 18.81 -5.13 7.37
N ALA A 244 18.80 -4.52 8.55
CA ALA A 244 18.18 -5.00 9.76
C ALA A 244 16.97 -4.13 10.09
N TYR A 245 15.81 -4.77 10.28
CA TYR A 245 14.55 -4.11 10.62
C TYR A 245 14.05 -4.58 11.96
N ARG A 246 13.43 -3.66 12.71
CA ARG A 246 12.65 -3.95 13.90
C ARG A 246 11.32 -3.23 13.81
N PHE A 247 10.24 -3.98 13.92
CA PHE A 247 8.86 -3.52 13.91
C PHE A 247 8.27 -3.71 15.31
N MET A 248 7.82 -2.64 15.94
CA MET A 248 7.00 -2.66 17.14
C MET A 248 5.55 -2.44 16.74
N VAL A 249 4.74 -3.49 16.82
CA VAL A 249 3.37 -3.50 16.27
C VAL A 249 2.36 -3.47 17.41
N ARG A 250 1.44 -2.52 17.32
CA ARG A 250 0.34 -2.32 18.28
C ARG A 250 -0.99 -2.23 17.55
N ARG A 251 -2.05 -2.72 18.18
CA ARG A 251 -3.41 -2.65 17.61
C ARG A 251 -4.42 -2.15 18.64
N PRO A 252 -4.41 -0.86 19.03
CA PRO A 252 -5.38 -0.28 19.95
C PRO A 252 -6.74 0.06 19.31
N GLY A 253 -7.07 -0.47 18.14
CA GLY A 253 -8.15 -0.17 17.21
C GLY A 253 -7.58 -0.18 15.81
N ALA A 254 -6.99 0.92 15.39
CA ALA A 254 -6.10 1.00 14.23
C ALA A 254 -4.79 0.25 14.46
N VAL A 255 -4.09 -0.12 13.39
CA VAL A 255 -2.75 -0.70 13.50
C VAL A 255 -1.71 0.41 13.46
N VAL A 256 -0.88 0.44 14.50
CA VAL A 256 0.26 1.37 14.61
C VAL A 256 1.54 0.56 14.67
N MET A 257 2.52 0.92 13.84
CA MET A 257 3.78 0.19 13.73
C MET A 257 4.96 1.16 13.75
N ASP A 258 5.79 1.07 14.77
CA ASP A 258 7.09 1.76 14.78
C ASP A 258 8.11 0.89 14.06
N VAL A 259 8.77 1.47 13.07
CA VAL A 259 9.79 0.80 12.26
C VAL A 259 11.14 1.44 12.53
N GLU A 260 12.12 0.62 12.90
CA GLU A 260 13.52 0.96 12.92
C GLU A 260 14.24 0.16 11.84
N ALA A 261 15.01 0.85 10.99
CA ALA A 261 15.77 0.22 9.92
C ALA A 261 17.24 0.68 9.94
N LYS A 262 18.14 -0.27 9.80
CA LYS A 262 19.58 -0.06 9.60
C LYS A 262 19.95 -0.63 8.25
N LEU A 263 20.21 0.24 7.27
CA LEU A 263 20.51 -0.15 5.90
C LEU A 263 21.99 0.04 5.60
N PHE A 264 22.58 -0.91 4.90
CA PHE A 264 24.00 -0.91 4.52
C PHE A 264 24.10 -1.10 3.01
N MET A 265 24.67 -0.10 2.31
CA MET A 265 24.73 -0.10 0.85
C MET A 265 25.90 -0.95 0.34
N ARG A 266 25.65 -1.88 -0.59
CA ARG A 266 26.67 -2.59 -1.37
C ARG A 266 27.23 -1.72 -2.49
N HIS A 267 26.35 -0.96 -3.13
CA HIS A 267 26.71 0.02 -4.16
C HIS A 267 25.70 1.16 -4.20
N GLY A 268 26.02 2.24 -4.89
CA GLY A 268 25.11 3.35 -5.10
C GLY A 268 23.94 2.98 -6.02
N VAL A 269 22.78 3.57 -5.75
CA VAL A 269 21.55 3.45 -6.57
C VAL A 269 21.12 4.85 -7.01
N GLN A 270 20.31 4.94 -8.07
CA GLN A 270 19.83 6.25 -8.52
C GLN A 270 18.72 6.78 -7.62
N ARG A 271 17.92 5.86 -7.04
CA ARG A 271 16.75 6.23 -6.22
C ARG A 271 16.58 5.25 -5.06
N LEU A 272 16.91 5.73 -3.86
CA LEU A 272 16.66 5.01 -2.62
C LEU A 272 15.34 5.50 -2.02
N GLY A 273 14.29 4.68 -2.08
CA GLY A 273 12.98 4.99 -1.51
C GLY A 273 12.83 4.46 -0.10
N ILE A 274 12.62 5.38 0.85
CA ILE A 274 12.45 5.11 2.29
C ILE A 274 10.97 5.13 2.64
N ALA A 275 10.54 4.21 3.52
CA ALA A 275 9.15 4.02 3.95
C ALA A 275 8.16 3.93 2.77
N PRO A 276 8.38 3.03 1.80
CA PRO A 276 7.55 2.97 0.62
C PRO A 276 6.15 2.45 0.93
N LEU A 277 5.16 3.08 0.30
CA LEU A 277 3.76 2.70 0.28
C LEU A 277 3.39 2.25 -1.13
N THR A 278 2.52 1.26 -1.24
CA THR A 278 2.04 0.75 -2.53
C THR A 278 0.52 0.60 -2.48
N SER A 279 -0.15 1.08 -3.51
CA SER A 279 -1.61 1.14 -3.60
C SER A 279 -2.11 0.88 -5.03
N MET A 280 -3.41 0.74 -5.17
CA MET A 280 -4.10 0.62 -6.44
C MET A 280 -5.00 1.84 -6.66
N TYR A 281 -4.95 2.40 -7.87
CA TYR A 281 -5.87 3.42 -8.35
C TYR A 281 -6.18 3.17 -9.83
N TRP A 282 -7.44 2.86 -10.12
CA TRP A 282 -7.90 2.69 -11.50
C TRP A 282 -8.62 3.95 -12.00
N PHE A 283 -9.69 4.36 -11.33
CA PHE A 283 -10.40 5.61 -11.61
C PHE A 283 -11.20 6.10 -10.40
N SER A 284 -11.47 7.41 -10.38
CA SER A 284 -12.36 8.10 -9.46
C SER A 284 -13.21 9.12 -10.20
N GLU A 285 -13.90 10.02 -9.47
CA GLU A 285 -14.69 11.10 -10.05
C GLU A 285 -13.85 12.06 -10.92
N THR A 286 -12.53 12.12 -10.75
CA THR A 286 -11.63 12.98 -11.54
C THR A 286 -11.46 12.49 -12.97
N ASN A 287 -11.42 11.19 -13.17
CA ASN A 287 -11.19 10.55 -14.47
C ASN A 287 -12.26 9.52 -14.85
N ARG A 288 -13.48 9.65 -14.33
CA ARG A 288 -14.63 8.78 -14.60
C ARG A 288 -14.89 8.56 -16.10
N HIS A 289 -14.52 9.53 -16.94
CA HIS A 289 -14.65 9.43 -18.38
C HIS A 289 -13.80 8.31 -19.02
N THR A 290 -12.80 7.77 -18.30
CA THR A 290 -11.97 6.63 -18.76
C THR A 290 -12.49 5.29 -18.24
N ALA A 291 -13.49 5.28 -17.36
CA ALA A 291 -13.97 4.08 -16.71
C ALA A 291 -14.68 3.14 -17.70
N THR A 292 -14.35 1.87 -17.61
CA THR A 292 -14.98 0.76 -18.36
C THR A 292 -15.75 -0.20 -17.45
N ASP A 293 -15.80 0.11 -16.14
CA ASP A 293 -16.54 -0.64 -15.12
C ASP A 293 -17.82 0.11 -14.73
N TRP A 294 -18.81 -0.60 -14.18
CA TRP A 294 -20.10 -0.05 -13.77
C TRP A 294 -20.00 0.74 -12.45
N ARG A 295 -19.06 0.38 -11.56
CA ARG A 295 -18.85 1.04 -10.27
C ARG A 295 -18.46 2.50 -10.48
N PRO A 296 -18.88 3.43 -9.59
CA PRO A 296 -18.51 4.84 -9.72
C PRO A 296 -17.00 5.08 -9.63
N GLU A 297 -16.32 4.43 -8.68
CA GLU A 297 -14.90 4.56 -8.40
C GLU A 297 -14.28 3.22 -8.03
N ILE A 298 -13.00 3.05 -8.34
CA ILE A 298 -12.21 1.85 -7.96
C ILE A 298 -10.81 2.27 -7.60
N HIS A 299 -10.50 2.29 -6.30
CA HIS A 299 -9.16 2.60 -5.79
C HIS A 299 -9.00 2.21 -4.32
N ASP A 300 -7.77 1.90 -3.90
CA ASP A 300 -7.39 1.66 -2.50
C ASP A 300 -7.02 2.95 -1.78
N SER A 301 -6.67 3.98 -2.54
CA SER A 301 -6.44 5.34 -2.08
C SER A 301 -6.82 6.32 -3.18
N ASP A 302 -7.35 7.48 -2.81
CA ASP A 302 -7.76 8.54 -3.72
C ASP A 302 -6.72 9.66 -3.84
N GLY A 303 -5.75 9.75 -2.92
CA GLY A 303 -4.73 10.78 -2.99
C GLY A 303 -3.51 10.59 -2.09
N LEU A 304 -2.46 11.32 -2.44
CA LEU A 304 -1.27 11.52 -1.62
C LEU A 304 -1.45 12.77 -0.76
N SER A 305 -1.32 12.63 0.55
CA SER A 305 -1.24 13.75 1.49
C SER A 305 0.18 13.92 1.99
N ILE A 306 0.65 15.18 2.11
CA ILE A 306 1.98 15.50 2.64
C ILE A 306 1.84 16.60 3.70
N TRP A 307 2.50 16.41 4.83
CA TRP A 307 2.72 17.45 5.82
C TRP A 307 4.19 17.85 5.79
N THR A 308 4.45 19.00 5.18
CA THR A 308 5.82 19.47 4.95
C THR A 308 6.52 19.86 6.24
N GLY A 309 7.84 19.86 6.22
CA GLY A 309 8.66 20.39 7.33
C GLY A 309 8.32 21.84 7.70
N ALA A 310 7.98 22.67 6.69
CA ALA A 310 7.53 24.05 6.88
C ALA A 310 6.10 24.16 7.46
N GLY A 311 5.33 23.08 7.50
CA GLY A 311 3.99 23.04 8.09
C GLY A 311 2.84 23.17 7.09
N GLU A 312 3.11 23.30 5.79
CA GLU A 312 2.08 23.26 4.75
C GLU A 312 1.48 21.86 4.66
N ARG A 313 0.16 21.79 4.41
CA ARG A 313 -0.55 20.56 4.09
C ARG A 313 -0.83 20.52 2.60
N LEU A 314 -0.40 19.45 1.94
CA LEU A 314 -0.62 19.23 0.52
C LEU A 314 -1.57 18.06 0.33
N TRP A 315 -2.41 18.16 -0.68
CA TRP A 315 -3.27 17.08 -1.17
C TRP A 315 -3.11 16.93 -2.68
N ARG A 316 -2.71 15.76 -3.12
CA ARG A 316 -2.52 15.42 -4.52
C ARG A 316 -3.41 14.22 -4.88
N PRO A 317 -4.64 14.47 -5.43
CA PRO A 317 -5.46 13.39 -5.99
C PRO A 317 -4.65 12.54 -6.97
N LEU A 318 -4.86 11.23 -6.94
CA LEU A 318 -4.16 10.30 -7.82
C LEU A 318 -4.69 10.39 -9.26
N ASN A 319 -3.86 9.91 -10.18
CA ASN A 319 -4.18 9.72 -11.58
C ASN A 319 -3.91 8.29 -12.02
N ASN A 320 -4.55 7.91 -13.12
CA ASN A 320 -4.18 6.77 -13.94
C ASN A 320 -3.76 7.29 -15.32
N PRO A 321 -2.49 7.72 -15.46
CA PRO A 321 -2.01 8.37 -16.68
C PRO A 321 -1.80 7.36 -17.80
N GLN A 322 -1.66 7.83 -19.05
CA GLN A 322 -1.40 6.98 -20.22
C GLN A 322 0.03 6.42 -20.26
N ALA A 323 0.96 7.10 -19.61
CA ALA A 323 2.35 6.68 -19.45
C ALA A 323 2.74 6.82 -17.98
N MET A 324 3.70 6.03 -17.50
CA MET A 324 4.21 6.14 -16.14
C MET A 324 4.70 7.56 -15.85
N THR A 325 4.23 8.14 -14.76
CA THR A 325 4.64 9.46 -14.28
C THR A 325 5.32 9.36 -12.91
N VAL A 326 6.22 10.29 -12.65
CA VAL A 326 6.89 10.46 -11.36
C VAL A 326 6.81 11.91 -10.95
N SER A 327 6.06 12.21 -9.90
CA SER A 327 5.98 13.53 -9.29
C SER A 327 6.89 13.60 -8.07
N SER A 328 7.64 14.70 -7.91
CA SER A 328 8.56 14.92 -6.79
C SER A 328 8.19 16.17 -6.02
N PHE A 329 8.00 16.04 -4.71
CA PHE A 329 7.66 17.12 -3.79
C PHE A 329 8.85 17.34 -2.85
N SER A 330 9.73 18.29 -3.23
CA SER A 330 10.95 18.60 -2.48
C SER A 330 10.61 19.20 -1.12
N ASP A 331 11.30 18.72 -0.07
CA ASP A 331 11.07 19.17 1.30
C ASP A 331 12.34 19.00 2.15
N THR A 332 12.29 19.49 3.37
CA THR A 332 13.30 19.27 4.41
C THR A 332 12.58 18.87 5.68
N ASP A 333 12.94 17.72 6.24
CA ASP A 333 12.35 17.17 7.47
C ASP A 333 10.81 17.13 7.41
N PRO A 334 10.22 16.35 6.47
CA PRO A 334 8.77 16.21 6.37
C PRO A 334 8.20 15.72 7.71
N LYS A 335 7.07 16.29 8.11
CA LYS A 335 6.35 15.83 9.31
C LYS A 335 5.55 14.56 9.07
N GLY A 336 5.28 14.25 7.80
CA GLY A 336 4.66 13.01 7.39
C GLY A 336 4.11 13.05 5.97
N PHE A 337 3.82 11.87 5.45
CA PHE A 337 3.12 11.69 4.18
C PHE A 337 2.33 10.38 4.18
N GLY A 338 1.37 10.25 3.30
CA GLY A 338 0.62 9.01 3.20
C GLY A 338 -0.31 8.95 2.02
N LEU A 339 -0.65 7.74 1.63
CA LEU A 339 -1.72 7.46 0.68
C LEU A 339 -3.02 7.32 1.48
N LEU A 340 -4.01 8.12 1.14
CA LEU A 340 -5.25 8.19 1.91
C LEU A 340 -6.44 7.76 1.07
N GLN A 341 -7.35 7.03 1.71
CA GLN A 341 -8.70 6.75 1.22
C GLN A 341 -9.65 7.71 1.95
N ARG A 342 -10.03 8.82 1.30
CA ARG A 342 -10.90 9.85 1.88
C ARG A 342 -12.37 9.60 1.62
N ASP A 343 -12.69 8.93 0.50
CA ASP A 343 -14.04 8.54 0.16
C ASP A 343 -14.47 7.31 0.97
N ARG A 344 -15.35 7.56 1.95
CA ARG A 344 -15.79 6.57 2.96
C ARG A 344 -17.26 6.24 2.85
N GLN A 345 -17.88 6.55 1.69
CA GLN A 345 -19.29 6.26 1.50
C GLN A 345 -19.45 5.10 0.51
N PHE A 346 -20.33 4.16 0.83
CA PHE A 346 -20.68 3.06 -0.06
C PHE A 346 -21.08 3.55 -1.46
N ALA A 347 -21.82 4.68 -1.53
CA ALA A 347 -22.28 5.26 -2.79
C ALA A 347 -21.13 5.73 -3.73
N SER A 348 -19.92 5.91 -3.21
CA SER A 348 -18.75 6.23 -4.06
C SER A 348 -18.26 5.01 -4.83
N TYR A 349 -18.53 3.79 -4.36
CA TYR A 349 -18.02 2.54 -4.94
C TYR A 349 -19.10 1.59 -5.42
N GLU A 350 -20.23 1.52 -4.69
CA GLU A 350 -21.35 0.60 -4.92
C GLU A 350 -20.91 -0.89 -4.97
N ASP A 351 -19.80 -1.23 -4.29
CA ASP A 351 -19.23 -2.58 -4.26
C ASP A 351 -19.42 -3.24 -2.91
N ASP A 352 -20.37 -4.17 -2.84
CA ASP A 352 -20.72 -4.94 -1.63
C ASP A 352 -19.90 -6.23 -1.46
N SER A 353 -18.86 -6.42 -2.25
CA SER A 353 -17.95 -7.57 -2.18
C SER A 353 -16.54 -7.20 -1.71
N LEU A 354 -15.99 -6.06 -2.16
CA LEU A 354 -14.62 -5.64 -1.90
C LEU A 354 -14.51 -4.49 -0.88
N PHE A 355 -15.63 -3.82 -0.55
CA PHE A 355 -15.74 -2.81 0.50
C PHE A 355 -14.64 -1.74 0.48
N TYR A 356 -14.43 -1.09 -0.67
CA TYR A 356 -13.40 -0.07 -0.85
C TYR A 356 -13.50 1.08 0.16
N GLU A 357 -14.73 1.45 0.54
CA GLU A 357 -15.01 2.49 1.54
C GLU A 357 -14.45 2.18 2.94
N ARG A 358 -14.13 0.90 3.22
CA ARG A 358 -13.60 0.44 4.51
C ARG A 358 -12.10 0.21 4.50
N ARG A 359 -11.44 0.34 3.34
CA ARG A 359 -9.99 0.15 3.22
C ARG A 359 -9.24 1.26 3.95
N PRO A 360 -8.18 0.95 4.72
CA PRO A 360 -7.48 1.95 5.51
C PRO A 360 -6.66 2.90 4.64
N SER A 361 -6.49 4.11 5.10
CA SER A 361 -5.37 4.98 4.73
C SER A 361 -4.08 4.44 5.34
N LEU A 362 -2.93 4.82 4.78
CA LEU A 362 -1.63 4.54 5.36
C LEU A 362 -0.80 5.80 5.44
N TRP A 363 -0.48 6.20 6.68
CA TRP A 363 0.30 7.39 7.00
C TRP A 363 1.68 7.02 7.53
N VAL A 364 2.71 7.73 7.05
CA VAL A 364 4.11 7.66 7.51
C VAL A 364 4.43 8.91 8.32
N GLU A 365 4.93 8.72 9.53
CA GLU A 365 5.44 9.78 10.41
C GLU A 365 6.91 9.50 10.70
N PRO A 366 7.86 10.33 10.23
CA PRO A 366 9.26 10.23 10.63
C PRO A 366 9.43 10.38 12.15
N LEU A 367 10.19 9.49 12.77
CA LEU A 367 10.51 9.56 14.21
C LEU A 367 11.77 10.38 14.51
N GLN A 368 12.46 10.83 13.47
CA GLN A 368 13.66 11.66 13.52
C GLN A 368 13.74 12.51 12.26
N PRO A 369 14.52 13.61 12.25
CA PRO A 369 14.76 14.38 11.02
C PRO A 369 15.34 13.50 9.92
N TRP A 370 14.78 13.62 8.69
CA TRP A 370 15.25 12.89 7.50
C TRP A 370 16.12 13.76 6.59
N GLY A 371 16.27 15.05 6.91
CA GLY A 371 17.05 16.00 6.14
C GLY A 371 16.34 16.45 4.86
N LYS A 372 17.14 16.89 3.89
CA LYS A 372 16.65 17.29 2.56
C LYS A 372 16.35 16.09 1.69
N GLY A 373 15.30 16.20 0.90
CA GLY A 373 14.89 15.17 -0.05
C GLY A 373 13.57 15.51 -0.74
N ALA A 374 12.85 14.49 -1.14
CA ALA A 374 11.53 14.65 -1.75
C ALA A 374 10.62 13.46 -1.42
N VAL A 375 9.35 13.70 -1.18
CA VAL A 375 8.32 12.67 -1.34
C VAL A 375 8.12 12.47 -2.84
N GLN A 376 8.24 11.23 -3.30
CA GLN A 376 7.96 10.89 -4.70
C GLN A 376 6.69 10.07 -4.80
N LEU A 377 5.90 10.38 -5.83
CA LEU A 377 4.71 9.65 -6.23
C LEU A 377 4.95 9.08 -7.62
N VAL A 378 4.80 7.77 -7.75
CA VAL A 378 4.85 7.04 -9.03
C VAL A 378 3.45 6.56 -9.36
N GLU A 379 2.97 6.89 -10.56
CA GLU A 379 1.67 6.50 -11.09
C GLU A 379 1.91 5.72 -12.39
N ILE A 380 1.53 4.44 -12.39
CA ILE A 380 1.73 3.51 -13.51
C ILE A 380 0.37 3.26 -14.18
N PRO A 381 0.26 3.27 -15.52
CA PRO A 381 -0.99 2.97 -16.19
C PRO A 381 -1.55 1.58 -15.82
N THR A 382 -2.85 1.51 -15.56
CA THR A 382 -3.57 0.23 -15.40
C THR A 382 -4.94 0.30 -16.05
N ASN A 383 -5.45 -0.85 -16.48
CA ASN A 383 -6.81 -1.04 -16.97
C ASN A 383 -7.61 -2.08 -16.20
N VAL A 384 -7.10 -2.46 -15.02
CA VAL A 384 -7.73 -3.45 -14.12
C VAL A 384 -7.39 -3.12 -12.67
N GLU A 385 -8.25 -3.55 -11.76
CA GLU A 385 -8.13 -3.32 -10.32
C GLU A 385 -7.12 -4.21 -9.58
N ILE A 386 -6.55 -5.21 -10.25
CA ILE A 386 -5.65 -6.18 -9.61
C ILE A 386 -4.18 -5.74 -9.58
N HIS A 387 -3.85 -4.57 -10.14
CA HIS A 387 -2.49 -4.07 -10.21
C HIS A 387 -2.27 -2.97 -9.19
N ASP A 388 -1.32 -3.19 -8.27
CA ASP A 388 -0.75 -2.12 -7.47
C ASP A 388 0.06 -1.18 -8.38
N ASN A 389 -0.56 -0.10 -8.81
CA ASN A 389 -0.01 0.83 -9.81
C ASN A 389 0.45 2.17 -9.23
N ILE A 390 0.34 2.35 -7.93
CA ILE A 390 0.74 3.56 -7.21
C ILE A 390 1.86 3.21 -6.23
N ALA A 391 2.89 4.06 -6.19
CA ALA A 391 3.90 4.00 -5.14
C ALA A 391 4.23 5.41 -4.63
N ALA A 392 4.38 5.55 -3.31
CA ALA A 392 4.83 6.80 -2.68
C ALA A 392 5.92 6.49 -1.65
N TYR A 393 6.98 7.29 -1.62
CA TYR A 393 8.13 7.08 -0.74
C TYR A 393 8.96 8.36 -0.59
N TRP A 394 9.78 8.41 0.45
CA TRP A 394 10.77 9.48 0.62
C TRP A 394 12.08 9.13 -0.09
N VAL A 395 12.65 10.08 -0.82
CA VAL A 395 13.98 9.97 -1.43
C VAL A 395 14.89 11.02 -0.82
N PRO A 396 15.95 10.64 -0.08
CA PRO A 396 16.91 11.59 0.44
C PRO A 396 17.71 12.24 -0.70
N GLU A 397 18.07 13.53 -0.54
CA GLU A 397 18.88 14.25 -1.52
C GLU A 397 20.31 13.69 -1.63
N VAL A 398 20.78 13.02 -0.58
CA VAL A 398 22.13 12.46 -0.55
C VAL A 398 22.30 11.35 -1.58
N LYS A 399 23.34 11.48 -2.42
CA LYS A 399 23.69 10.42 -3.37
C LYS A 399 24.22 9.19 -2.61
N THR A 400 23.66 8.04 -2.90
CA THR A 400 24.07 6.79 -2.27
C THR A 400 25.36 6.25 -2.88
N GLU A 401 26.23 5.67 -2.04
CA GLU A 401 27.50 5.07 -2.43
C GLU A 401 27.75 3.77 -1.64
N ALA A 402 28.66 2.93 -2.14
CA ALA A 402 29.06 1.72 -1.44
C ALA A 402 29.59 2.02 -0.03
N GLY A 403 29.20 1.20 0.94
CA GLY A 403 29.59 1.33 2.34
C GLY A 403 28.82 2.38 3.15
N MET A 404 27.89 3.13 2.52
CA MET A 404 27.03 4.04 3.27
C MET A 404 26.06 3.26 4.16
N ARG A 405 25.78 3.86 5.32
CA ARG A 405 24.80 3.37 6.30
C ARG A 405 23.71 4.40 6.50
N PHE A 406 22.46 3.93 6.58
CA PHE A 406 21.29 4.73 6.93
C PHE A 406 20.67 4.16 8.21
N ASP A 407 20.56 5.00 9.23
CA ASP A 407 19.84 4.72 10.46
C ASP A 407 18.52 5.48 10.41
N LEU A 408 17.41 4.75 10.29
CA LEU A 408 16.10 5.31 9.98
C LEU A 408 15.07 4.87 11.02
N GLY A 409 14.12 5.75 11.31
CA GLY A 409 12.97 5.43 12.15
C GLY A 409 11.74 6.17 11.65
N TRP A 410 10.62 5.44 11.58
CA TRP A 410 9.33 6.02 11.25
C TRP A 410 8.20 5.23 11.89
N ARG A 411 7.01 5.86 11.97
CA ARG A 411 5.76 5.23 12.42
C ARG A 411 4.78 5.14 11.27
N LEU A 412 4.13 4.00 11.16
CA LEU A 412 3.06 3.72 10.22
C LEU A 412 1.73 3.65 10.96
N TYR A 413 0.69 4.21 10.34
CA TYR A 413 -0.67 4.16 10.84
C TYR A 413 -1.61 3.66 9.74
N TRP A 414 -2.18 2.45 9.94
CA TRP A 414 -3.29 1.96 9.13
C TRP A 414 -4.60 2.32 9.82
N GLN A 415 -5.24 3.37 9.37
CA GLN A 415 -6.46 3.93 9.97
C GLN A 415 -7.30 4.68 8.94
N ASP A 416 -8.51 5.14 9.30
CA ASP A 416 -9.41 5.81 8.37
C ASP A 416 -8.92 7.18 7.88
N GLY A 417 -8.06 7.84 8.62
CA GLY A 417 -7.56 9.18 8.31
C GLY A 417 -6.07 9.32 8.62
N ILE A 418 -5.69 10.48 9.07
CA ILE A 418 -4.33 10.79 9.55
C ILE A 418 -4.34 10.93 11.07
N PRO A 419 -3.21 10.67 11.76
CA PRO A 419 -3.19 10.69 13.24
C PRO A 419 -3.44 12.07 13.86
N GLN A 420 -3.26 13.13 13.10
CA GLN A 420 -3.47 14.51 13.54
C GLN A 420 -4.26 15.29 12.49
N ASP A 421 -5.53 15.56 12.78
CA ASP A 421 -6.37 16.38 11.92
C ASP A 421 -5.78 17.80 11.74
N PRO A 422 -5.70 18.30 10.50
CA PRO A 422 -5.23 19.65 10.27
C PRO A 422 -6.25 20.67 10.79
N ALA A 423 -5.74 21.82 11.29
CA ALA A 423 -6.58 22.95 11.64
C ALA A 423 -7.22 23.63 10.40
N VAL A 424 -6.65 23.39 9.22
CA VAL A 424 -7.16 23.88 7.93
C VAL A 424 -8.14 22.88 7.32
N ALA A 425 -9.03 23.36 6.45
CA ALA A 425 -9.96 22.52 5.74
C ALA A 425 -9.25 21.63 4.71
N ARG A 426 -9.82 20.47 4.45
CA ARG A 426 -9.31 19.49 3.49
C ARG A 426 -10.13 19.47 2.21
N CYS A 427 -9.51 19.13 1.10
CA CYS A 427 -10.18 18.78 -0.14
C CYS A 427 -10.93 17.45 0.05
N ILE A 428 -12.20 17.43 -0.35
CA ILE A 428 -13.07 16.26 -0.22
C ILE A 428 -13.56 15.73 -1.56
N ALA A 429 -13.41 16.51 -2.64
CA ALA A 429 -13.75 16.05 -3.98
C ALA A 429 -13.10 16.93 -5.05
N THR A 430 -12.74 16.33 -6.17
CA THR A 430 -12.24 17.01 -7.37
C THR A 430 -12.97 16.49 -8.59
N ARG A 431 -13.60 17.38 -9.36
CA ARG A 431 -14.33 17.01 -10.58
C ARG A 431 -13.86 17.82 -11.76
N ILE A 432 -13.78 17.20 -12.91
CA ILE A 432 -13.37 17.80 -14.17
C ILE A 432 -14.49 17.64 -15.20
N GLY A 433 -14.87 18.73 -15.83
CA GLY A 433 -15.91 18.76 -16.85
C GLY A 433 -15.59 19.69 -18.01
N ARG A 434 -16.52 19.82 -18.95
CA ARG A 434 -16.44 20.81 -20.02
C ARG A 434 -16.50 22.22 -19.44
N GLY A 435 -15.66 23.13 -19.93
CA GLY A 435 -15.74 24.56 -19.65
C GLY A 435 -16.80 25.25 -20.50
N GLY A 436 -16.82 26.59 -20.43
CA GLY A 436 -17.75 27.41 -21.16
C GLY A 436 -19.16 27.46 -20.55
N PHE A 437 -20.13 27.99 -21.31
CA PHE A 437 -21.54 28.12 -20.87
C PHE A 437 -22.42 27.06 -21.52
N PRO A 438 -23.44 26.56 -20.80
CA PRO A 438 -24.44 25.68 -21.39
C PRO A 438 -25.09 26.32 -22.62
N GLY A 439 -25.07 25.60 -23.75
CA GLY A 439 -25.60 26.12 -25.05
C GLY A 439 -24.65 27.04 -25.81
N GLY A 440 -23.45 27.33 -25.31
CA GLY A 440 -22.39 28.03 -26.03
C GLY A 440 -21.65 27.13 -27.00
N ALA A 441 -20.76 27.73 -27.81
CA ALA A 441 -19.86 26.97 -28.70
C ALA A 441 -19.02 25.97 -27.86
N ASP A 442 -18.73 24.80 -28.44
CA ASP A 442 -17.84 23.81 -27.81
C ASP A 442 -16.39 24.34 -27.87
N GLU A 443 -15.94 24.87 -26.74
CA GLU A 443 -14.55 25.26 -26.54
C GLU A 443 -13.76 24.03 -26.07
N GLY A 444 -13.49 23.08 -26.96
CA GLY A 444 -12.92 21.76 -26.65
C GLY A 444 -11.67 21.75 -25.76
N ASP A 445 -10.89 22.84 -25.78
CA ASP A 445 -9.65 22.99 -25.02
C ASP A 445 -9.87 23.63 -23.63
N VAL A 446 -11.12 24.00 -23.30
CA VAL A 446 -11.47 24.56 -21.99
C VAL A 446 -12.01 23.47 -21.07
N LYS A 447 -11.39 23.31 -19.93
CA LYS A 447 -11.85 22.39 -18.87
C LYS A 447 -12.22 23.14 -17.62
N ARG A 448 -13.34 22.76 -17.02
CA ARG A 448 -13.81 23.30 -15.75
C ARG A 448 -13.42 22.36 -14.63
N PHE A 449 -12.70 22.89 -13.65
CA PHE A 449 -12.36 22.23 -12.42
C PHE A 449 -13.30 22.67 -11.31
N VAL A 450 -13.77 21.70 -10.52
CA VAL A 450 -14.63 21.90 -9.37
C VAL A 450 -14.02 21.18 -8.20
N VAL A 451 -13.56 21.92 -7.20
CA VAL A 451 -12.86 21.39 -6.03
C VAL A 451 -13.63 21.80 -4.77
N ASP A 452 -14.02 20.81 -3.98
CA ASP A 452 -14.81 20.99 -2.76
C ASP A 452 -13.92 20.84 -1.52
N PHE A 453 -14.10 21.75 -0.57
CA PHE A 453 -13.36 21.80 0.69
C PHE A 453 -14.30 21.77 1.90
N GLU A 454 -13.87 21.07 2.97
CA GLU A 454 -14.59 20.98 4.23
C GLU A 454 -13.60 20.95 5.41
N GLY A 455 -13.92 21.64 6.50
CA GLY A 455 -13.14 21.56 7.73
C GLY A 455 -13.24 22.78 8.64
N PRO A 456 -12.53 22.71 9.79
CA PRO A 456 -12.72 23.65 10.91
C PRO A 456 -12.51 25.12 10.55
N SER A 457 -11.56 25.42 9.67
CA SER A 457 -11.26 26.79 9.23
C SER A 457 -12.38 27.44 8.41
N LEU A 458 -13.22 26.62 7.74
CA LEU A 458 -14.35 27.07 6.93
C LEU A 458 -15.67 27.13 7.72
N ASP A 459 -15.77 26.38 8.82
CA ASP A 459 -16.99 26.25 9.63
C ASP A 459 -17.58 27.57 10.15
N PRO A 460 -16.77 28.57 10.59
CA PRO A 460 -17.31 29.83 11.06
C PRO A 460 -17.71 30.80 9.95
N LEU A 461 -17.30 30.54 8.70
CA LEU A 461 -17.51 31.44 7.56
C LEU A 461 -18.94 31.36 7.02
N ARG A 462 -19.38 32.47 6.42
CA ARG A 462 -20.74 32.62 5.89
C ARG A 462 -20.71 33.05 4.42
N LYS A 463 -21.83 32.80 3.75
CA LYS A 463 -22.04 33.31 2.41
C LYS A 463 -21.90 34.85 2.43
N GLY A 464 -20.94 35.38 1.66
CA GLY A 464 -20.63 36.82 1.57
C GLY A 464 -19.29 37.19 2.19
N ASP A 465 -18.64 36.31 2.95
CA ASP A 465 -17.24 36.50 3.33
C ASP A 465 -16.37 36.44 2.07
N ASP A 466 -15.35 37.33 2.01
CA ASP A 466 -14.45 37.45 0.85
C ASP A 466 -13.40 36.34 0.80
N VAL A 467 -13.89 35.10 0.75
CA VAL A 467 -13.02 33.92 0.56
C VAL A 467 -12.58 33.88 -0.89
N GLN A 468 -11.29 33.80 -1.11
CA GLN A 468 -10.67 33.80 -2.44
C GLN A 468 -10.09 32.44 -2.81
N ALA A 469 -10.34 31.99 -4.04
CA ALA A 469 -9.64 30.87 -4.64
C ALA A 469 -8.34 31.35 -5.28
N VAL A 470 -7.20 30.90 -4.76
CA VAL A 470 -5.88 31.19 -5.33
C VAL A 470 -5.47 30.01 -6.20
N VAL A 471 -5.47 30.23 -7.51
CA VAL A 471 -5.15 29.21 -8.51
C VAL A 471 -3.87 29.57 -9.24
N ALA A 472 -2.99 28.58 -9.44
CA ALA A 472 -1.81 28.70 -10.28
C ALA A 472 -1.71 27.50 -11.23
N THR A 473 -1.11 27.73 -12.41
CA THR A 473 -0.89 26.73 -13.43
C THR A 473 0.54 26.81 -13.97
N SER A 474 1.14 25.67 -14.32
CA SER A 474 2.46 25.60 -14.95
C SER A 474 2.44 26.06 -16.42
N ARG A 475 1.31 25.89 -17.10
CA ARG A 475 1.06 26.35 -18.48
C ARG A 475 -0.42 26.52 -18.75
N GLY A 476 -0.75 27.19 -19.84
CA GLY A 476 -2.13 27.54 -20.18
C GLY A 476 -2.60 28.78 -19.40
N GLU A 477 -3.89 29.04 -19.41
CA GLU A 477 -4.52 30.20 -18.79
C GLU A 477 -5.63 29.76 -17.84
N VAL A 478 -5.64 30.27 -16.63
CA VAL A 478 -6.74 30.10 -15.67
C VAL A 478 -7.74 31.24 -15.86
N ARG A 479 -9.02 30.88 -16.08
CA ARG A 479 -10.13 31.81 -16.22
C ARG A 479 -11.21 31.54 -15.18
N ASN A 480 -12.02 32.54 -14.88
CA ASN A 480 -13.24 32.41 -14.10
C ASN A 480 -13.03 31.71 -12.74
N ALA A 481 -11.92 32.01 -12.04
CA ALA A 481 -11.66 31.44 -10.72
C ALA A 481 -12.51 32.15 -9.66
N PHE A 482 -13.36 31.40 -8.95
CA PHE A 482 -14.18 31.90 -7.85
C PHE A 482 -14.50 30.81 -6.86
N THR A 483 -14.98 31.18 -5.68
CA THR A 483 -15.42 30.26 -4.64
C THR A 483 -16.70 30.74 -3.97
N PHE A 484 -17.45 29.79 -3.43
CA PHE A 484 -18.67 30.08 -2.70
C PHE A 484 -19.01 28.96 -1.71
N GLN A 485 -19.76 29.29 -0.67
CA GLN A 485 -20.33 28.32 0.24
C GLN A 485 -21.47 27.56 -0.45
N MET A 486 -21.42 26.24 -0.42
CA MET A 486 -22.47 25.38 -0.99
C MET A 486 -23.77 25.51 -0.20
N VAL A 487 -24.89 25.54 -0.92
CA VAL A 487 -26.22 25.68 -0.31
C VAL A 487 -26.51 24.50 0.63
N GLY A 488 -26.95 24.81 1.84
CA GLY A 488 -27.33 23.80 2.84
C GLY A 488 -26.17 23.06 3.50
N SER A 489 -24.94 23.56 3.32
CA SER A 489 -23.75 22.89 3.87
C SER A 489 -22.72 23.92 4.34
N LYS A 490 -21.72 23.47 5.10
CA LYS A 490 -20.54 24.28 5.47
C LYS A 490 -19.40 24.14 4.47
N ARG A 491 -19.57 23.33 3.43
CA ARG A 491 -18.58 23.12 2.38
C ARG A 491 -18.42 24.34 1.51
N TRP A 492 -17.20 24.55 1.07
CA TRP A 492 -16.86 25.60 0.11
C TRP A 492 -16.38 24.97 -1.19
N ARG A 493 -16.89 25.49 -2.29
CA ARG A 493 -16.58 25.04 -3.64
C ARG A 493 -15.76 26.09 -4.35
N ALA A 494 -14.59 25.69 -4.85
CA ALA A 494 -13.81 26.46 -5.81
C ALA A 494 -14.13 25.96 -7.22
N ILE A 495 -14.33 26.90 -8.15
CA ILE A 495 -14.49 26.64 -9.57
C ILE A 495 -13.49 27.50 -10.32
N PHE A 496 -12.82 26.90 -11.30
CA PHE A 496 -12.02 27.64 -12.26
C PHE A 496 -12.02 26.92 -13.62
N GLU A 497 -11.67 27.64 -14.67
CA GLU A 497 -11.49 27.07 -15.99
C GLU A 497 -10.02 27.14 -16.39
N LEU A 498 -9.54 26.06 -16.97
CA LEU A 498 -8.22 25.96 -17.57
C LEU A 498 -8.36 25.91 -19.08
N VAL A 499 -7.69 26.84 -19.76
CA VAL A 499 -7.52 26.83 -21.20
C VAL A 499 -6.11 26.38 -21.52
N VAL A 500 -5.99 25.22 -22.14
CA VAL A 500 -4.69 24.65 -22.48
C VAL A 500 -4.79 23.86 -23.78
N ASP A 501 -3.82 24.07 -24.66
CA ASP A 501 -3.62 23.33 -25.89
C ASP A 501 -2.55 22.24 -25.74
N GLY A 502 -2.52 21.28 -26.68
CA GLY A 502 -1.55 20.19 -26.70
C GLY A 502 -1.80 19.11 -25.65
N GLU A 503 -0.92 18.13 -25.59
CA GLU A 503 -1.05 16.90 -24.78
C GLU A 503 -0.16 16.88 -23.54
N GLU A 504 0.76 17.84 -23.43
CA GLU A 504 1.71 17.91 -22.31
C GLU A 504 0.98 18.12 -20.97
N PRO A 505 1.38 17.44 -19.91
CA PRO A 505 0.78 17.60 -18.58
C PRO A 505 0.86 19.04 -18.06
N VAL A 506 -0.10 19.39 -17.23
CA VAL A 506 -0.21 20.70 -16.59
C VAL A 506 -0.27 20.53 -15.08
N ASP A 507 0.66 21.13 -14.35
CA ASP A 507 0.61 21.17 -12.90
C ASP A 507 -0.27 22.34 -12.44
N LEU A 508 -1.24 22.01 -11.59
CA LEU A 508 -2.20 22.94 -11.01
C LEU A 508 -2.01 23.01 -9.51
N ARG A 509 -2.18 24.22 -8.95
CA ARG A 509 -2.18 24.46 -7.51
C ARG A 509 -3.39 25.32 -7.15
N LEU A 510 -4.12 24.92 -6.09
CA LEU A 510 -5.27 25.66 -5.57
C LEU A 510 -5.28 25.63 -4.04
N TYR A 511 -5.61 26.75 -3.42
CA TYR A 511 -6.04 26.82 -2.01
C TYR A 511 -7.02 27.98 -1.81
N LEU A 512 -7.81 27.91 -0.74
CA LEU A 512 -8.69 29.00 -0.34
C LEU A 512 -8.01 29.86 0.72
N ARG A 513 -8.23 31.18 0.66
CA ARG A 513 -7.75 32.14 1.67
C ARG A 513 -8.81 33.17 2.05
N LEU A 514 -8.64 33.76 3.23
CA LEU A 514 -9.35 34.95 3.67
C LEU A 514 -8.30 35.97 4.13
N GLY A 515 -8.17 37.10 3.41
CA GLY A 515 -7.04 38.00 3.58
C GLY A 515 -5.71 37.25 3.33
N ASP A 516 -4.80 37.31 4.30
CA ASP A 516 -3.49 36.63 4.23
C ASP A 516 -3.49 35.21 4.79
N ASN A 517 -4.61 34.75 5.35
CA ASN A 517 -4.70 33.44 6.00
C ASN A 517 -5.15 32.35 5.02
N ALA A 518 -4.34 31.33 4.85
CA ALA A 518 -4.77 30.11 4.16
C ALA A 518 -5.82 29.37 4.99
N LEU A 519 -6.93 29.02 4.37
CA LEU A 519 -8.06 28.32 4.99
C LEU A 519 -8.03 26.83 4.72
N THR A 520 -7.36 26.39 3.66
CA THR A 520 -7.37 25.00 3.24
C THR A 520 -5.95 24.45 3.12
N GLU A 521 -5.83 23.13 3.10
CA GLU A 521 -4.66 22.51 2.50
C GLU A 521 -4.48 22.98 1.05
N THR A 522 -3.27 22.84 0.53
CA THR A 522 -2.98 23.12 -0.88
C THR A 522 -3.31 21.89 -1.71
N TRP A 523 -4.32 22.01 -2.56
CA TRP A 523 -4.64 21.04 -3.58
C TRP A 523 -3.66 21.17 -4.74
N LEU A 524 -3.02 20.07 -5.13
CA LEU A 524 -2.12 19.94 -6.27
C LEU A 524 -2.71 18.91 -7.23
N TYR A 525 -2.64 19.15 -8.52
CA TYR A 525 -3.12 18.20 -9.51
C TYR A 525 -2.29 18.26 -10.78
N GLN A 526 -1.88 17.12 -11.29
CA GLN A 526 -1.29 17.04 -12.61
C GLN A 526 -2.38 16.67 -13.61
N TYR A 527 -2.81 17.64 -14.37
CA TYR A 527 -3.82 17.46 -15.39
C TYR A 527 -3.19 16.94 -16.68
N HIS A 528 -3.70 15.81 -17.18
CA HIS A 528 -3.37 15.27 -18.51
C HIS A 528 -4.47 15.67 -19.48
N PRO A 529 -4.19 16.55 -20.46
CA PRO A 529 -5.22 17.04 -21.38
C PRO A 529 -5.92 15.92 -22.13
N PHE A 530 -7.24 15.95 -22.17
CA PHE A 530 -8.07 15.03 -22.92
C PHE A 530 -9.25 15.78 -23.57
N ARG A 531 -9.81 15.20 -24.63
CA ARG A 531 -11.04 15.71 -25.27
C ARG A 531 -12.20 14.80 -24.95
N PHE A 532 -13.33 15.38 -24.54
CA PHE A 532 -14.58 14.62 -24.48
C PHE A 532 -14.97 14.25 -25.91
N VAL A 533 -15.21 12.97 -26.17
CA VAL A 533 -15.77 12.53 -27.44
C VAL A 533 -17.16 13.16 -27.57
N ALA A 534 -17.38 13.94 -28.58
CA ALA A 534 -18.70 14.47 -28.89
C ALA A 534 -19.64 13.27 -29.15
N GLY A 535 -20.70 13.16 -28.36
CA GLY A 535 -21.79 12.24 -28.67
C GLY A 535 -22.34 12.59 -30.05
N PRO A 536 -22.94 11.65 -30.81
CA PRO A 536 -23.59 11.96 -32.05
C PRO A 536 -24.53 13.14 -31.83
N SER A 537 -24.36 14.22 -32.57
CA SER A 537 -25.25 15.38 -32.57
C SER A 537 -26.60 14.91 -33.14
N GLY A 538 -27.44 14.38 -32.22
CA GLY A 538 -28.72 13.80 -32.57
C GLY A 538 -29.89 14.77 -32.47
N PHE A 539 -29.70 16.05 -32.90
CA PHE A 539 -30.80 16.93 -33.21
C PHE A 539 -30.50 17.46 -34.63
N GLY A 540 -31.18 16.84 -35.58
CA GLY A 540 -31.17 17.31 -36.95
C GLY A 540 -31.61 18.76 -37.00
N GLU A 541 -30.89 19.53 -37.84
CA GLU A 541 -31.42 20.76 -38.39
C GLU A 541 -32.67 20.37 -39.20
N GLU A 542 -33.86 20.82 -38.77
CA GLU A 542 -35.01 21.06 -39.64
C GLU A 542 -35.06 22.54 -40.05
#